data_8aa444a21d22a31e454db5e6a296f58b
#
_entry.id   8aa444a21d22a31e454db5e6a296f58b
#
_cell.length_a   1.000
_cell.length_b   1.000
_cell.length_c   1.000
_cell.angle_alpha   90.00
_cell.angle_beta   90.00
_cell.angle_gamma   90.00
#
_symmetry.space_group_name_H-M   'P 1'
#
loop_
_entity.id
_entity.type
_entity.pdbx_description
1 polymer ?
#
loop_
_entity_poly.entity_id
_entity_poly.type
_entity_poly.pdbx_seq_one_letter_code
_entity_poly.pdbx_strand_id
1 'polypeptide(L)'
;MKKLVSLTLALALALGLAACGGGNPGAADSPAAQNSETPAPQTETVDVVVFAAASMEATLTEIAELYKEVAPNVTLTFTFDSSGTLKTQIEEGAVCDLFISAAQKQMNQLDAADTTGTNEGLDFVLSDTRINFVENKVVLAVPDDNPKDIQSFQDLASDKLSLLCLGNDDVPVGAYSLQILDTLGIDIAGLEADGKVTYASNVSEVATQVKEGAVDCGIIYATDAFTYELSVVDQADADMCDQVIYPAAVMKCGGSEVSQAAAQAFLDYLHTDENAIAVLEGVGFTVL
;
A
#
# COMPACT_ATOMS: atom_id res chain seq x y z
N MET A 1 47.14 -22.65 -5.19
CA MET A 1 47.28 -23.99 -4.58
C MET A 1 45.85 -24.48 -4.34
N LYS A 2 45.31 -25.29 -5.30
CA LYS A 2 44.97 -26.73 -5.16
C LYS A 2 44.05 -26.99 -3.94
N LYS A 3 42.79 -27.47 -4.05
CA LYS A 3 42.37 -28.73 -4.69
C LYS A 3 40.87 -28.73 -5.01
N LEU A 4 40.53 -29.19 -6.21
CA LEU A 4 39.25 -29.81 -6.61
C LEU A 4 39.06 -31.12 -5.82
N VAL A 5 37.79 -31.44 -5.49
CA VAL A 5 37.36 -32.85 -5.36
C VAL A 5 36.03 -32.99 -6.06
N SER A 6 36.09 -33.70 -7.18
CA SER A 6 35.00 -34.28 -7.95
C SER A 6 34.66 -35.66 -7.38
N LEU A 7 33.41 -36.04 -7.23
CA LEU A 7 33.04 -37.44 -7.09
C LEU A 7 31.74 -37.71 -7.86
N THR A 8 31.93 -38.55 -8.87
CA THR A 8 30.97 -39.11 -9.79
C THR A 8 30.40 -40.44 -9.28
N LEU A 9 29.20 -40.80 -9.82
CA LEU A 9 28.78 -42.15 -10.23
C LEU A 9 28.10 -43.03 -9.16
N ALA A 10 26.84 -43.47 -9.38
CA ALA A 10 26.58 -44.77 -10.02
C ALA A 10 25.09 -45.01 -10.33
N LEU A 11 24.89 -45.38 -11.56
CA LEU A 11 23.74 -45.96 -12.22
C LEU A 11 23.55 -47.41 -11.79
N ALA A 12 22.33 -47.86 -11.45
CA ALA A 12 21.98 -49.26 -11.38
C ALA A 12 20.62 -49.53 -12.03
N LEU A 13 20.67 -50.05 -13.27
CA LEU A 13 19.56 -50.74 -13.94
C LEU A 13 19.41 -52.14 -13.30
N ALA A 14 18.17 -52.58 -13.06
CA ALA A 14 17.81 -53.97 -12.91
C ALA A 14 16.55 -54.27 -13.75
N LEU A 15 16.76 -54.93 -14.87
CA LEU A 15 15.74 -55.66 -15.64
C LEU A 15 15.45 -56.99 -14.92
N GLY A 16 14.16 -57.37 -14.85
CA GLY A 16 13.76 -58.70 -14.49
C GLY A 16 12.55 -59.13 -15.36
N LEU A 17 12.82 -60.07 -16.28
CA LEU A 17 11.85 -60.68 -17.20
C LEU A 17 11.12 -61.89 -16.56
N ALA A 18 9.86 -61.99 -16.90
CA ALA A 18 9.04 -63.13 -17.34
C ALA A 18 8.89 -64.40 -16.45
N ALA A 19 7.64 -64.82 -16.31
CA ALA A 19 7.25 -66.21 -16.59
C ALA A 19 5.73 -66.33 -16.80
N CYS A 20 5.37 -67.01 -17.89
CA CYS A 20 4.04 -67.46 -18.29
C CYS A 20 3.53 -68.58 -17.42
N GLY A 21 2.19 -68.69 -17.29
CA GLY A 21 1.52 -69.93 -16.78
C GLY A 21 0.00 -69.80 -16.91
N GLY A 22 -0.57 -70.61 -17.82
CA GLY A 22 -1.92 -70.56 -18.35
C GLY A 22 -3.01 -71.18 -17.48
N GLY A 23 -4.27 -71.06 -17.97
CA GLY A 23 -5.47 -71.77 -17.48
C GLY A 23 -6.76 -70.94 -17.61
N ASN A 24 -7.59 -71.35 -18.53
CA ASN A 24 -8.92 -70.87 -18.99
C ASN A 24 -10.05 -71.48 -18.11
N PRO A 25 -11.35 -71.20 -18.34
CA PRO A 25 -12.12 -69.97 -18.63
C PRO A 25 -13.34 -69.81 -17.68
N GLY A 26 -13.96 -68.61 -17.73
CA GLY A 26 -15.39 -68.51 -17.46
C GLY A 26 -15.78 -67.57 -16.34
N ALA A 27 -16.18 -66.37 -16.68
CA ALA A 27 -17.39 -65.69 -16.20
C ALA A 27 -17.40 -64.25 -16.78
N ALA A 28 -18.52 -63.87 -17.31
CA ALA A 28 -18.79 -62.55 -17.81
C ALA A 28 -18.82 -61.58 -16.64
N ASP A 29 -17.94 -60.53 -16.72
CA ASP A 29 -18.03 -59.39 -15.87
C ASP A 29 -18.15 -58.11 -16.70
N SER A 30 -19.20 -57.35 -16.40
CA SER A 30 -19.49 -56.06 -16.99
C SER A 30 -18.29 -55.11 -16.82
N PRO A 31 -17.99 -54.24 -17.81
CA PRO A 31 -16.98 -53.23 -17.63
C PRO A 31 -17.44 -52.22 -16.54
N ALA A 32 -16.73 -52.19 -15.45
CA ALA A 32 -16.83 -51.11 -14.49
C ALA A 32 -16.52 -49.81 -15.19
N ALA A 33 -17.51 -48.94 -15.23
CA ALA A 33 -17.31 -47.56 -15.66
C ALA A 33 -16.20 -46.93 -14.81
N GLN A 34 -15.03 -46.73 -15.39
CA GLN A 34 -14.03 -45.82 -14.83
C GLN A 34 -14.63 -44.42 -14.91
N ASN A 35 -15.08 -43.92 -13.77
CA ASN A 35 -15.32 -42.50 -13.57
C ASN A 35 -13.97 -41.81 -13.76
N SER A 36 -13.72 -41.32 -14.98
CA SER A 36 -12.71 -40.31 -15.21
C SER A 36 -13.27 -39.03 -14.62
N GLU A 37 -12.99 -38.80 -13.35
CA GLU A 37 -13.09 -37.45 -12.79
C GLU A 37 -12.09 -36.60 -13.58
N THR A 38 -12.61 -35.83 -14.51
CA THR A 38 -11.86 -34.72 -15.12
C THR A 38 -11.47 -33.81 -13.95
N PRO A 39 -10.16 -33.57 -13.70
CA PRO A 39 -9.76 -32.60 -12.69
C PRO A 39 -10.45 -31.27 -13.02
N ALA A 40 -11.11 -30.67 -12.03
CA ALA A 40 -11.60 -29.30 -12.17
C ALA A 40 -10.42 -28.44 -12.66
N PRO A 41 -10.64 -27.50 -13.59
CA PRO A 41 -9.58 -26.60 -14.00
C PRO A 41 -9.02 -25.92 -12.77
N GLN A 42 -7.76 -26.19 -12.45
CA GLN A 42 -7.02 -25.46 -11.43
C GLN A 42 -6.85 -24.05 -12.00
N THR A 43 -7.56 -23.09 -11.45
CA THR A 43 -7.34 -21.67 -11.73
C THR A 43 -5.92 -21.37 -11.28
N GLU A 44 -5.05 -20.98 -12.20
CA GLU A 44 -3.66 -20.61 -11.86
C GLU A 44 -3.68 -19.48 -10.82
N THR A 45 -2.82 -19.57 -9.82
CA THR A 45 -2.65 -18.52 -8.83
C THR A 45 -1.98 -17.31 -9.48
N VAL A 46 -2.50 -16.13 -9.22
CA VAL A 46 -1.97 -14.86 -9.74
C VAL A 46 -1.47 -14.03 -8.55
N ASP A 47 -0.18 -13.71 -8.56
CA ASP A 47 0.40 -12.81 -7.57
C ASP A 47 0.30 -11.36 -8.06
N VAL A 48 -0.20 -10.47 -7.22
CA VAL A 48 -0.35 -9.03 -7.48
C VAL A 48 0.43 -8.26 -6.44
N VAL A 49 1.37 -7.44 -6.88
CA VAL A 49 2.19 -6.57 -6.02
C VAL A 49 1.54 -5.19 -5.95
N VAL A 50 1.15 -4.79 -4.75
CA VAL A 50 0.49 -3.51 -4.48
C VAL A 50 1.41 -2.63 -3.64
N PHE A 51 1.76 -1.47 -4.17
CA PHE A 51 2.43 -0.41 -3.43
C PHE A 51 1.38 0.61 -2.99
N ALA A 52 1.27 0.86 -1.70
CA ALA A 52 0.28 1.77 -1.17
C ALA A 52 0.84 2.66 -0.05
N ALA A 53 0.34 3.88 0.02
CA ALA A 53 0.70 4.81 1.08
C ALA A 53 0.47 4.19 2.47
N ALA A 54 1.40 4.45 3.40
CA ALA A 54 1.40 3.88 4.75
C ALA A 54 0.07 4.09 5.50
N SER A 55 -0.61 5.22 5.27
CA SER A 55 -1.94 5.51 5.84
C SER A 55 -3.05 4.54 5.43
N MET A 56 -2.81 3.68 4.43
CA MET A 56 -3.79 2.71 3.95
C MET A 56 -3.53 1.28 4.47
N GLU A 57 -2.47 1.06 5.25
CA GLU A 57 -2.02 -0.28 5.66
C GLU A 57 -3.14 -1.07 6.36
N ALA A 58 -3.71 -0.51 7.42
CA ALA A 58 -4.77 -1.18 8.19
C ALA A 58 -6.00 -1.50 7.30
N THR A 59 -6.44 -0.51 6.54
CA THR A 59 -7.62 -0.58 5.69
C THR A 59 -7.46 -1.60 4.56
N LEU A 60 -6.35 -1.54 3.81
CA LEU A 60 -6.12 -2.47 2.70
C LEU A 60 -5.83 -3.89 3.18
N THR A 61 -5.24 -4.05 4.37
CA THR A 61 -5.06 -5.38 4.98
C THR A 61 -6.40 -6.02 5.31
N GLU A 62 -7.36 -5.27 5.87
CA GLU A 62 -8.71 -5.75 6.13
C GLU A 62 -9.46 -6.08 4.83
N ILE A 63 -9.41 -5.18 3.84
CA ILE A 63 -10.07 -5.38 2.54
C ILE A 63 -9.48 -6.59 1.81
N ALA A 64 -8.18 -6.86 1.92
CA ALA A 64 -7.57 -8.03 1.32
C ALA A 64 -8.15 -9.35 1.84
N GLU A 65 -8.53 -9.43 3.11
CA GLU A 65 -9.21 -10.62 3.64
C GLU A 65 -10.61 -10.79 3.03
N LEU A 66 -11.34 -9.69 2.79
CA LEU A 66 -12.63 -9.73 2.09
C LEU A 66 -12.46 -10.14 0.62
N TYR A 67 -11.41 -9.63 -0.03
CA TYR A 67 -11.15 -9.92 -1.44
C TYR A 67 -10.81 -11.39 -1.72
N LYS A 68 -10.25 -12.12 -0.75
CA LYS A 68 -10.01 -13.58 -0.86
C LYS A 68 -11.28 -14.38 -1.12
N GLU A 69 -12.42 -13.93 -0.61
CA GLU A 69 -13.72 -14.58 -0.86
C GLU A 69 -14.19 -14.35 -2.30
N VAL A 70 -13.80 -13.22 -2.92
CA VAL A 70 -14.18 -12.84 -4.29
C VAL A 70 -13.23 -13.44 -5.32
N ALA A 71 -11.94 -13.42 -5.04
CA ALA A 71 -10.88 -13.85 -5.96
C ALA A 71 -9.87 -14.79 -5.26
N PRO A 72 -10.27 -16.04 -4.91
CA PRO A 72 -9.45 -16.95 -4.11
C PRO A 72 -8.17 -17.42 -4.81
N ASN A 73 -8.05 -17.18 -6.12
CA ASN A 73 -6.84 -17.47 -6.90
C ASN A 73 -5.88 -16.27 -7.01
N VAL A 74 -6.21 -15.11 -6.43
CA VAL A 74 -5.35 -13.94 -6.41
C VAL A 74 -4.68 -13.81 -5.05
N THR A 75 -3.35 -13.65 -5.06
CA THR A 75 -2.55 -13.34 -3.86
C THR A 75 -2.10 -11.90 -3.92
N LEU A 76 -2.53 -11.07 -2.98
CA LEU A 76 -2.10 -9.69 -2.86
C LEU A 76 -0.85 -9.62 -1.97
N THR A 77 0.21 -8.99 -2.47
CA THR A 77 1.43 -8.70 -1.71
C THR A 77 1.58 -7.19 -1.61
N PHE A 78 1.52 -6.67 -0.39
CA PHE A 78 1.60 -5.24 -0.15
C PHE A 78 3.00 -4.78 0.26
N THR A 79 3.35 -3.58 -0.19
CA THR A 79 4.44 -2.77 0.36
C THR A 79 3.85 -1.43 0.78
N PHE A 80 3.94 -1.13 2.07
CA PHE A 80 3.44 0.12 2.63
C PHE A 80 4.60 1.01 3.05
N ASP A 81 4.62 2.24 2.54
CA ASP A 81 5.63 3.25 2.91
C ASP A 81 5.12 4.65 2.49
N SER A 82 5.95 5.68 2.63
CA SER A 82 5.65 6.99 2.04
C SER A 82 5.51 6.87 0.53
N SER A 83 4.61 7.66 -0.05
CA SER A 83 4.41 7.62 -1.51
C SER A 83 5.66 8.04 -2.28
N GLY A 84 6.51 8.87 -1.68
CA GLY A 84 7.80 9.26 -2.26
C GLY A 84 8.80 8.10 -2.28
N THR A 85 8.93 7.36 -1.19
CA THR A 85 9.76 6.15 -1.10
C THR A 85 9.31 5.10 -2.09
N LEU A 86 7.99 4.83 -2.18
CA LEU A 86 7.43 3.86 -3.12
C LEU A 86 7.67 4.26 -4.57
N LYS A 87 7.49 5.57 -4.89
CA LYS A 87 7.83 6.13 -6.20
C LYS A 87 9.29 5.85 -6.56
N THR A 88 10.22 6.13 -5.64
CA THR A 88 11.66 5.88 -5.86
C THR A 88 11.93 4.39 -6.11
N GLN A 89 11.30 3.49 -5.37
CA GLN A 89 11.44 2.06 -5.61
C GLN A 89 10.95 1.64 -7.01
N ILE A 90 9.85 2.24 -7.49
CA ILE A 90 9.33 2.02 -8.85
C ILE A 90 10.36 2.49 -9.89
N GLU A 91 10.93 3.68 -9.71
CA GLU A 91 11.97 4.24 -10.60
C GLU A 91 13.25 3.39 -10.61
N GLU A 92 13.59 2.76 -9.50
CA GLU A 92 14.72 1.85 -9.36
C GLU A 92 14.44 0.44 -9.92
N GLY A 93 13.23 0.19 -10.43
CA GLY A 93 12.86 -1.04 -11.14
C GLY A 93 12.18 -2.09 -10.27
N ALA A 94 11.59 -1.70 -9.14
CA ALA A 94 10.74 -2.61 -8.37
C ALA A 94 9.51 -3.02 -9.18
N VAL A 95 9.10 -4.29 -9.04
CA VAL A 95 7.84 -4.77 -9.59
C VAL A 95 6.70 -4.19 -8.78
N CYS A 96 5.74 -3.56 -9.47
CA CYS A 96 4.54 -3.00 -8.88
C CYS A 96 3.41 -3.13 -9.90
N ASP A 97 2.33 -3.82 -9.54
CA ASP A 97 1.15 -4.00 -10.40
C ASP A 97 0.11 -2.90 -10.14
N LEU A 98 -0.04 -2.45 -8.89
CA LEU A 98 -0.96 -1.39 -8.49
C LEU A 98 -0.24 -0.40 -7.56
N PHE A 99 -0.32 0.89 -7.86
CA PHE A 99 0.20 1.95 -6.99
C PHE A 99 -0.94 2.84 -6.50
N ILE A 100 -0.99 3.07 -5.18
CA ILE A 100 -1.95 3.96 -4.50
C ILE A 100 -1.15 5.00 -3.71
N SER A 101 -1.17 6.23 -4.18
CA SER A 101 -0.40 7.34 -3.61
C SER A 101 -1.27 8.22 -2.72
N ALA A 102 -0.73 8.75 -1.62
CA ALA A 102 -1.43 9.71 -0.76
C ALA A 102 -1.41 11.16 -1.30
N ALA A 103 -0.89 11.38 -2.51
CA ALA A 103 -0.97 12.65 -3.21
C ALA A 103 -0.85 12.48 -4.72
N GLN A 104 -1.42 13.44 -5.44
CA GLN A 104 -1.36 13.50 -6.91
C GLN A 104 0.08 13.63 -7.43
N LYS A 105 0.94 14.37 -6.71
CA LYS A 105 2.31 14.68 -7.14
C LYS A 105 3.12 13.44 -7.53
N GLN A 106 3.16 12.42 -6.68
CA GLN A 106 3.97 11.22 -6.92
C GLN A 106 3.42 10.40 -8.10
N MET A 107 2.11 10.30 -8.22
CA MET A 107 1.48 9.66 -9.38
C MET A 107 1.76 10.44 -10.66
N ASN A 108 1.61 11.77 -10.65
CA ASN A 108 1.91 12.63 -11.80
C ASN A 108 3.35 12.46 -12.29
N GLN A 109 4.30 12.35 -11.36
CA GLN A 109 5.72 12.18 -11.71
C GLN A 109 6.00 10.87 -12.46
N LEU A 110 5.18 9.83 -12.25
CA LEU A 110 5.32 8.52 -12.90
C LEU A 110 4.47 8.38 -14.17
N ASP A 111 3.53 9.29 -14.42
CA ASP A 111 2.52 9.20 -15.47
C ASP A 111 2.88 10.05 -16.68
N ALA A 112 3.17 9.41 -17.82
CA ALA A 112 3.48 10.12 -19.08
C ALA A 112 2.32 11.00 -19.60
N ALA A 113 1.08 10.74 -19.15
CA ALA A 113 -0.09 11.55 -19.48
C ALA A 113 -0.26 12.78 -18.56
N ASP A 114 0.66 13.01 -17.60
CA ASP A 114 0.62 14.17 -16.73
C ASP A 114 0.65 15.48 -17.52
N THR A 115 -0.28 16.38 -17.21
CA THR A 115 -0.40 17.72 -17.80
C THR A 115 0.01 18.84 -16.85
N THR A 116 0.36 18.51 -15.61
CA THR A 116 0.75 19.50 -14.58
C THR A 116 2.21 19.96 -14.76
N GLY A 117 3.00 19.21 -15.54
CA GLY A 117 4.42 19.49 -15.78
C GLY A 117 5.33 18.96 -14.65
N THR A 118 4.83 18.06 -13.80
CA THR A 118 5.63 17.43 -12.75
C THR A 118 6.33 16.16 -13.20
N ASN A 119 5.91 15.57 -14.33
CA ASN A 119 6.56 14.41 -14.94
C ASN A 119 7.84 14.83 -15.67
N GLU A 120 8.94 14.14 -15.42
CA GLU A 120 10.25 14.36 -16.02
C GLU A 120 10.60 13.35 -17.14
N GLY A 121 9.58 12.82 -17.80
CA GLY A 121 9.73 11.87 -18.91
C GLY A 121 9.61 10.40 -18.48
N LEU A 122 9.06 10.13 -17.31
CA LEU A 122 8.77 8.79 -16.82
C LEU A 122 7.43 8.28 -17.39
N ASP A 123 7.35 6.98 -17.62
CA ASP A 123 6.19 6.30 -18.21
C ASP A 123 5.93 4.95 -17.51
N PHE A 124 5.55 5.01 -16.25
CA PHE A 124 5.29 3.81 -15.42
C PHE A 124 3.81 3.51 -15.21
N VAL A 125 2.91 4.45 -15.52
CA VAL A 125 1.47 4.32 -15.26
C VAL A 125 0.74 3.87 -16.52
N LEU A 126 -0.17 2.91 -16.41
CA LEU A 126 -1.21 2.67 -17.39
C LEU A 126 -2.28 3.75 -17.23
N SER A 127 -2.10 4.88 -17.88
CA SER A 127 -2.84 6.13 -17.64
C SER A 127 -4.36 5.97 -17.73
N ASP A 128 -4.84 5.04 -18.58
CA ASP A 128 -6.27 4.75 -18.75
C ASP A 128 -6.91 4.09 -17.51
N THR A 129 -6.09 3.57 -16.59
CA THR A 129 -6.53 2.91 -15.36
C THR A 129 -6.55 3.85 -14.16
N ARG A 130 -5.94 5.04 -14.32
CA ARG A 130 -5.78 6.00 -13.22
C ARG A 130 -7.12 6.60 -12.81
N ILE A 131 -7.40 6.54 -11.51
CA ILE A 131 -8.57 7.17 -10.89
C ILE A 131 -8.15 8.05 -9.71
N ASN A 132 -8.97 9.03 -9.37
CA ASN A 132 -8.99 9.63 -8.05
C ASN A 132 -9.79 8.68 -7.15
N PHE A 133 -9.11 7.97 -6.26
CA PHE A 133 -9.68 6.85 -5.55
C PHE A 133 -10.41 7.29 -4.28
N VAL A 134 -9.70 7.94 -3.37
CA VAL A 134 -10.28 8.42 -2.11
C VAL A 134 -9.77 9.82 -1.76
N GLU A 135 -10.54 10.52 -0.93
CA GLU A 135 -10.14 11.77 -0.26
C GLU A 135 -9.89 11.52 1.22
N ASN A 136 -8.91 12.22 1.80
CA ASN A 136 -8.58 12.23 3.22
C ASN A 136 -8.59 13.67 3.77
N LYS A 137 -8.40 13.82 5.09
CA LYS A 137 -8.29 15.12 5.77
C LYS A 137 -6.99 15.18 6.55
N VAL A 138 -6.38 16.36 6.63
CA VAL A 138 -5.21 16.61 7.48
C VAL A 138 -5.66 17.11 8.83
N VAL A 139 -5.07 16.54 9.89
CA VAL A 139 -5.41 16.86 11.26
C VAL A 139 -4.17 17.10 12.11
N LEU A 140 -4.33 17.88 13.18
CA LEU A 140 -3.36 17.99 14.27
C LEU A 140 -3.75 16.98 15.34
N ALA A 141 -2.88 16.01 15.57
CA ALA A 141 -3.05 14.98 16.57
C ALA A 141 -2.10 15.17 17.75
N VAL A 142 -2.57 14.83 18.93
CA VAL A 142 -1.83 14.88 20.18
C VAL A 142 -1.95 13.55 20.92
N PRO A 143 -1.04 13.25 21.89
CA PRO A 143 -1.23 12.14 22.82
C PRO A 143 -2.55 12.26 23.59
N ASP A 144 -3.10 11.15 24.06
CA ASP A 144 -4.42 11.10 24.73
C ASP A 144 -4.54 12.06 25.92
N ASP A 145 -3.46 12.27 26.68
CA ASP A 145 -3.42 13.14 27.85
C ASP A 145 -3.12 14.60 27.49
N ASN A 146 -2.74 14.89 26.25
CA ASN A 146 -2.40 16.23 25.73
C ASN A 146 -1.66 17.12 26.77
N PRO A 147 -0.47 16.74 27.25
CA PRO A 147 0.18 17.36 28.38
C PRO A 147 0.59 18.83 28.16
N LYS A 148 0.61 19.25 26.89
CA LYS A 148 0.93 20.63 26.48
C LYS A 148 -0.30 21.51 26.28
N ASP A 149 -1.50 20.95 26.41
CA ASP A 149 -2.76 21.69 26.16
C ASP A 149 -2.76 22.37 24.78
N ILE A 150 -2.26 21.66 23.76
CA ILE A 150 -2.32 22.10 22.34
C ILE A 150 -3.75 21.89 21.86
N GLN A 151 -4.39 22.94 21.32
CA GLN A 151 -5.81 22.91 20.95
C GLN A 151 -6.04 23.24 19.45
N SER A 152 -5.02 23.80 18.79
CA SER A 152 -5.13 24.20 17.39
C SER A 152 -3.77 24.28 16.71
N PHE A 153 -3.75 24.35 15.38
CA PHE A 153 -2.53 24.62 14.62
C PHE A 153 -1.84 25.92 15.04
N GLN A 154 -2.60 26.94 15.49
CA GLN A 154 -2.03 28.20 15.98
C GLN A 154 -1.15 28.02 17.23
N ASP A 155 -1.45 27.04 18.06
CA ASP A 155 -0.64 26.74 19.25
C ASP A 155 0.79 26.29 18.90
N LEU A 156 1.05 25.86 17.65
CA LEU A 156 2.39 25.50 17.18
C LEU A 156 3.37 26.69 17.16
N ALA A 157 2.85 27.92 17.07
CA ALA A 157 3.65 29.15 17.17
C ALA A 157 3.84 29.65 18.59
N SER A 158 3.33 28.94 19.61
CA SER A 158 3.34 29.36 21.02
C SER A 158 4.42 28.65 21.82
N ASP A 159 4.57 29.08 23.10
CA ASP A 159 5.47 28.45 24.06
C ASP A 159 4.98 27.06 24.54
N LYS A 160 3.77 26.66 24.18
CA LYS A 160 3.25 25.32 24.49
C LYS A 160 4.06 24.24 23.77
N LEU A 161 4.48 24.50 22.53
CA LEU A 161 5.19 23.55 21.68
C LEU A 161 6.64 23.37 22.13
N SER A 162 7.02 22.12 22.43
CA SER A 162 8.41 21.71 22.62
C SER A 162 8.90 20.87 21.42
N LEU A 163 8.08 19.97 20.89
CA LEU A 163 8.46 19.12 19.77
C LEU A 163 7.26 18.71 18.92
N LEU A 164 7.30 19.08 17.65
CA LEU A 164 6.35 18.69 16.57
C LEU A 164 6.97 17.61 15.71
N CYS A 165 6.22 16.57 15.37
CA CYS A 165 6.61 15.59 14.35
C CYS A 165 5.87 15.84 13.03
N LEU A 166 6.62 15.89 11.94
CA LEU A 166 6.12 16.02 10.56
C LEU A 166 6.62 14.85 9.70
N GLY A 167 5.96 14.59 8.58
CA GLY A 167 6.53 13.79 7.52
C GLY A 167 7.67 14.57 6.83
N ASN A 168 8.71 13.86 6.37
CA ASN A 168 9.79 14.45 5.58
C ASN A 168 9.32 14.77 4.14
N ASP A 169 10.24 15.20 3.28
CA ASP A 169 9.94 15.61 1.89
C ASP A 169 9.36 14.50 1.00
N ASP A 170 9.57 13.22 1.34
CA ASP A 170 9.04 12.05 0.63
C ASP A 170 7.63 11.67 1.09
N VAL A 171 7.17 12.26 2.19
CA VAL A 171 5.88 11.95 2.82
C VAL A 171 4.84 12.99 2.39
N PRO A 172 3.78 12.61 1.65
CA PRO A 172 2.78 13.58 1.17
C PRO A 172 2.18 14.46 2.25
N VAL A 173 1.87 13.92 3.46
CA VAL A 173 1.35 14.74 4.56
C VAL A 173 2.34 15.80 5.03
N GLY A 174 3.65 15.60 4.85
CA GLY A 174 4.66 16.62 5.10
C GLY A 174 4.45 17.86 4.21
N ALA A 175 4.21 17.65 2.91
CA ALA A 175 3.92 18.75 1.99
C ALA A 175 2.63 19.50 2.35
N TYR A 176 1.56 18.80 2.71
CA TYR A 176 0.32 19.42 3.21
C TYR A 176 0.55 20.16 4.53
N SER A 177 1.36 19.61 5.43
CA SER A 177 1.73 20.26 6.68
C SER A 177 2.41 21.61 6.45
N LEU A 178 3.37 21.66 5.50
CA LEU A 178 4.05 22.90 5.15
C LEU A 178 3.09 23.94 4.57
N GLN A 179 2.11 23.53 3.74
CA GLN A 179 1.07 24.44 3.24
C GLN A 179 0.23 25.04 4.38
N ILE A 180 -0.18 24.21 5.35
CA ILE A 180 -0.94 24.64 6.53
C ILE A 180 -0.13 25.65 7.32
N LEU A 181 1.14 25.34 7.63
CA LEU A 181 2.01 26.22 8.42
C LEU A 181 2.26 27.56 7.71
N ASP A 182 2.50 27.54 6.39
CA ASP A 182 2.68 28.75 5.58
C ASP A 182 1.40 29.61 5.56
N THR A 183 0.24 29.00 5.32
CA THR A 183 -1.07 29.68 5.32
C THR A 183 -1.35 30.36 6.65
N LEU A 184 -0.95 29.74 7.76
CA LEU A 184 -1.14 30.27 9.11
C LEU A 184 -0.02 31.23 9.54
N GLY A 185 1.01 31.44 8.69
CA GLY A 185 2.16 32.30 9.00
C GLY A 185 3.06 31.75 10.10
N ILE A 186 3.10 30.43 10.29
CA ILE A 186 3.95 29.75 11.27
C ILE A 186 5.33 29.54 10.67
N ASP A 187 6.36 30.12 11.28
CA ASP A 187 7.75 30.06 10.81
C ASP A 187 8.38 28.69 11.10
N ILE A 188 8.25 27.76 10.13
CA ILE A 188 8.83 26.41 10.26
C ILE A 188 10.35 26.45 10.39
N ALA A 189 11.04 27.36 9.67
CA ALA A 189 12.50 27.48 9.74
C ALA A 189 12.95 27.94 11.15
N GLY A 190 12.17 28.82 11.79
CA GLY A 190 12.39 29.22 13.16
C GLY A 190 12.19 28.07 14.13
N LEU A 191 11.13 27.26 13.95
CA LEU A 191 10.88 26.06 14.77
C LEU A 191 12.00 25.03 14.64
N GLU A 192 12.52 24.82 13.40
CA GLU A 192 13.66 23.93 13.16
C GLU A 192 14.94 24.44 13.84
N ALA A 193 15.23 25.73 13.73
CA ALA A 193 16.40 26.35 14.35
C ALA A 193 16.36 26.24 15.87
N ASP A 194 15.16 26.27 16.46
CA ASP A 194 14.91 26.09 17.89
C ASP A 194 14.92 24.61 18.32
N GLY A 195 15.07 23.66 17.39
CA GLY A 195 15.03 22.22 17.64
C GLY A 195 13.65 21.68 18.02
N LYS A 196 12.59 22.38 17.60
CA LYS A 196 11.19 22.04 17.92
C LYS A 196 10.52 21.16 16.86
N VAL A 197 11.24 20.69 15.83
CA VAL A 197 10.70 19.85 14.77
C VAL A 197 11.54 18.58 14.62
N THR A 198 10.87 17.48 14.45
CA THR A 198 11.46 16.20 14.00
C THR A 198 10.71 15.69 12.76
N TYR A 199 11.38 14.87 11.96
CA TYR A 199 10.83 14.36 10.72
C TYR A 199 10.81 12.83 10.73
N ALA A 200 9.69 12.26 10.27
CA ALA A 200 9.50 10.82 10.08
C ALA A 200 9.53 10.44 8.60
N SER A 201 9.85 9.20 8.30
CA SER A 201 9.97 8.69 6.94
C SER A 201 8.63 8.31 6.29
N ASN A 202 7.58 8.15 7.10
CA ASN A 202 6.20 7.93 6.68
C ASN A 202 5.22 8.42 7.76
N VAL A 203 3.91 8.48 7.40
CA VAL A 203 2.89 9.02 8.32
C VAL A 203 2.63 8.12 9.52
N SER A 204 2.77 6.81 9.37
CA SER A 204 2.58 5.86 10.48
C SER A 204 3.64 6.04 11.58
N GLU A 205 4.87 6.41 11.19
CA GLU A 205 5.91 6.79 12.16
C GLU A 205 5.58 8.09 12.89
N VAL A 206 4.98 9.10 12.20
CA VAL A 206 4.49 10.31 12.87
C VAL A 206 3.44 9.93 13.91
N ALA A 207 2.42 9.15 13.52
CA ALA A 207 1.35 8.71 14.42
C ALA A 207 1.89 7.91 15.62
N THR A 208 2.86 7.02 15.39
CA THR A 208 3.51 6.24 16.44
C THR A 208 4.23 7.15 17.45
N GLN A 209 4.99 8.14 16.98
CA GLN A 209 5.69 9.07 17.89
C GLN A 209 4.72 9.89 18.75
N VAL A 210 3.57 10.28 18.16
CA VAL A 210 2.49 10.95 18.92
C VAL A 210 1.88 9.99 19.94
N LYS A 211 1.53 8.75 19.53
CA LYS A 211 0.92 7.74 20.41
C LYS A 211 1.79 7.40 21.62
N GLU A 212 3.10 7.33 21.41
CA GLU A 212 4.07 7.03 22.47
C GLU A 212 4.43 8.24 23.33
N GLY A 213 3.92 9.43 23.00
CA GLY A 213 4.25 10.67 23.70
C GLY A 213 5.73 11.08 23.52
N ALA A 214 6.38 10.62 22.48
CA ALA A 214 7.75 11.00 22.13
C ALA A 214 7.81 12.45 21.62
N VAL A 215 6.69 12.98 21.13
CA VAL A 215 6.48 14.34 20.64
C VAL A 215 5.21 14.92 21.26
N ASP A 216 5.08 16.24 21.27
CA ASP A 216 3.91 16.93 21.82
C ASP A 216 2.68 16.80 20.88
N CYS A 217 2.92 16.76 19.58
CA CYS A 217 1.89 16.65 18.54
C CYS A 217 2.50 16.23 17.20
N GLY A 218 1.62 15.87 16.26
CA GLY A 218 1.99 15.56 14.88
C GLY A 218 0.90 15.99 13.91
N ILE A 219 1.28 16.36 12.70
CA ILE A 219 0.34 16.60 11.60
C ILE A 219 0.27 15.33 10.76
N ILE A 220 -0.92 14.71 10.74
CA ILE A 220 -1.21 13.42 10.12
C ILE A 220 -2.54 13.47 9.37
N TYR A 221 -2.95 12.35 8.80
CA TYR A 221 -4.31 12.24 8.26
C TYR A 221 -5.31 11.80 9.32
N ALA A 222 -6.59 12.14 9.10
CA ALA A 222 -7.68 11.75 9.98
C ALA A 222 -7.80 10.22 10.12
N THR A 223 -7.51 9.48 9.05
CA THR A 223 -7.49 8.02 9.04
C THR A 223 -6.40 7.43 9.91
N ASP A 224 -5.21 8.05 9.96
CA ASP A 224 -4.14 7.63 10.87
C ASP A 224 -4.51 7.94 12.31
N ALA A 225 -5.10 9.11 12.57
CA ALA A 225 -5.58 9.44 13.91
C ALA A 225 -6.61 8.42 14.41
N PHE A 226 -7.53 7.99 13.53
CA PHE A 226 -8.50 6.94 13.84
C PHE A 226 -7.80 5.59 14.11
N THR A 227 -6.92 5.14 13.22
CA THR A 227 -6.24 3.84 13.31
C THR A 227 -5.37 3.73 14.55
N TYR A 228 -4.67 4.80 14.91
CA TYR A 228 -3.80 4.85 16.10
C TYR A 228 -4.53 5.30 17.37
N GLU A 229 -5.84 5.54 17.30
CA GLU A 229 -6.66 6.00 18.43
C GLU A 229 -6.05 7.25 19.08
N LEU A 230 -5.74 8.28 18.26
CA LEU A 230 -5.15 9.52 18.71
C LEU A 230 -6.21 10.61 18.92
N SER A 231 -5.96 11.50 19.85
CA SER A 231 -6.80 12.68 20.06
C SER A 231 -6.54 13.73 18.98
N VAL A 232 -7.55 14.02 18.17
CA VAL A 232 -7.54 15.11 17.17
C VAL A 232 -7.98 16.39 17.86
N VAL A 233 -7.16 17.44 17.78
CA VAL A 233 -7.44 18.75 18.39
C VAL A 233 -7.77 19.82 17.37
N ASP A 234 -7.37 19.63 16.10
CA ASP A 234 -7.70 20.54 15.00
C ASP A 234 -7.70 19.79 13.66
N GLN A 235 -8.42 20.32 12.67
CA GLN A 235 -8.49 19.81 11.31
C GLN A 235 -8.28 20.95 10.33
N ALA A 236 -7.49 20.71 9.29
CA ALA A 236 -7.25 21.70 8.25
C ALA A 236 -8.55 22.04 7.49
N ASP A 237 -8.83 23.31 7.37
CA ASP A 237 -9.87 23.85 6.50
C ASP A 237 -9.44 23.83 5.04
N ALA A 238 -10.40 23.93 4.13
CA ALA A 238 -10.20 23.82 2.68
C ALA A 238 -9.28 24.91 2.07
N ASP A 239 -9.00 25.98 2.79
CA ASP A 239 -8.13 27.09 2.39
C ASP A 239 -6.72 26.98 3.01
N MET A 240 -6.48 26.00 3.90
CA MET A 240 -5.19 25.81 4.55
C MET A 240 -4.21 24.96 3.73
N CYS A 241 -4.71 24.00 2.97
CA CYS A 241 -3.91 23.16 2.09
C CYS A 241 -4.73 22.63 0.91
N ASP A 242 -4.05 22.08 -0.09
CA ASP A 242 -4.69 21.40 -1.21
C ASP A 242 -5.55 20.23 -0.74
N GLN A 243 -6.58 19.89 -1.54
CA GLN A 243 -7.41 18.71 -1.29
C GLN A 243 -6.56 17.43 -1.32
N VAL A 244 -6.72 16.59 -0.31
CA VAL A 244 -5.92 15.37 -0.13
C VAL A 244 -6.55 14.23 -0.93
N ILE A 245 -6.20 14.15 -2.20
CA ILE A 245 -6.67 13.10 -3.11
C ILE A 245 -5.61 12.01 -3.22
N TYR A 246 -6.06 10.76 -3.06
CA TYR A 246 -5.28 9.55 -3.29
C TYR A 246 -5.58 9.02 -4.69
N PRO A 247 -4.70 9.22 -5.66
CA PRO A 247 -4.81 8.55 -6.95
C PRO A 247 -4.38 7.09 -6.83
N ALA A 248 -5.04 6.22 -7.60
CA ALA A 248 -4.66 4.84 -7.78
C ALA A 248 -4.56 4.51 -9.27
N ALA A 249 -3.61 3.66 -9.65
CA ALA A 249 -3.43 3.23 -11.03
C ALA A 249 -2.71 1.89 -11.15
N VAL A 250 -3.02 1.13 -12.18
CA VAL A 250 -2.24 -0.04 -12.59
C VAL A 250 -0.93 0.42 -13.23
N MET A 251 0.15 -0.31 -12.95
CA MET A 251 1.51 0.08 -13.33
C MET A 251 2.05 -0.75 -14.48
N LYS A 252 2.84 -0.12 -15.37
CA LYS A 252 3.54 -0.79 -16.49
C LYS A 252 4.70 -1.67 -16.02
N CYS A 253 5.25 -1.40 -14.84
CA CYS A 253 6.31 -2.19 -14.22
C CYS A 253 5.79 -3.41 -13.44
N GLY A 254 4.52 -3.79 -13.62
CA GLY A 254 3.93 -4.99 -13.06
C GLY A 254 4.57 -6.29 -13.58
N GLY A 255 4.28 -7.39 -12.89
CA GLY A 255 4.89 -8.69 -13.16
C GLY A 255 4.51 -9.27 -14.53
N SER A 256 3.25 -9.09 -14.97
CA SER A 256 2.73 -9.64 -16.23
C SER A 256 1.41 -8.97 -16.62
N GLU A 257 0.96 -9.18 -17.87
CA GLU A 257 -0.39 -8.75 -18.28
C GLU A 257 -1.50 -9.39 -17.44
N VAL A 258 -1.28 -10.61 -16.95
CA VAL A 258 -2.24 -11.32 -16.09
C VAL A 258 -2.29 -10.68 -14.71
N SER A 259 -1.15 -10.35 -14.10
CA SER A 259 -1.12 -9.67 -12.81
C SER A 259 -1.64 -8.24 -12.90
N GLN A 260 -1.37 -7.52 -14.00
CA GLN A 260 -1.94 -6.20 -14.27
C GLN A 260 -3.47 -6.24 -14.39
N ALA A 261 -4.01 -7.25 -15.09
CA ALA A 261 -5.46 -7.44 -15.19
C ALA A 261 -6.10 -7.76 -13.83
N ALA A 262 -5.42 -8.57 -13.00
CA ALA A 262 -5.85 -8.87 -11.63
C ALA A 262 -5.74 -7.63 -10.73
N ALA A 263 -4.71 -6.79 -10.91
CA ALA A 263 -4.55 -5.51 -10.21
C ALA A 263 -5.69 -4.54 -10.56
N GLN A 264 -6.10 -4.47 -11.84
CA GLN A 264 -7.26 -3.69 -12.26
C GLN A 264 -8.54 -4.21 -11.59
N ALA A 265 -8.75 -5.54 -11.57
CA ALA A 265 -9.91 -6.13 -10.93
C ALA A 265 -9.96 -5.84 -9.41
N PHE A 266 -8.80 -5.81 -8.74
CA PHE A 266 -8.71 -5.41 -7.34
C PHE A 266 -8.99 -3.92 -7.16
N LEU A 267 -8.49 -3.04 -8.05
CA LEU A 267 -8.79 -1.61 -8.02
C LEU A 267 -10.29 -1.36 -8.23
N ASP A 268 -10.92 -2.07 -9.17
CA ASP A 268 -12.36 -2.00 -9.40
C ASP A 268 -13.15 -2.44 -8.16
N TYR A 269 -12.71 -3.53 -7.50
CA TYR A 269 -13.30 -4.00 -6.25
C TYR A 269 -13.20 -2.94 -5.14
N LEU A 270 -12.04 -2.33 -4.95
CA LEU A 270 -11.83 -1.27 -3.96
C LEU A 270 -12.80 -0.09 -4.13
N HIS A 271 -13.17 0.21 -5.38
CA HIS A 271 -13.95 1.39 -5.73
C HIS A 271 -15.46 1.11 -5.88
N THR A 272 -15.88 -0.16 -6.03
CA THR A 272 -17.26 -0.51 -6.36
C THR A 272 -17.94 -1.48 -5.40
N ASP A 273 -17.17 -2.25 -4.61
CA ASP A 273 -17.76 -3.21 -3.67
C ASP A 273 -18.21 -2.51 -2.38
N GLU A 274 -19.45 -2.77 -1.97
CA GLU A 274 -20.06 -2.13 -0.79
C GLU A 274 -19.30 -2.42 0.51
N ASN A 275 -18.70 -3.61 0.65
CA ASN A 275 -17.94 -3.94 1.86
C ASN A 275 -16.57 -3.25 1.87
N ALA A 276 -15.88 -3.19 0.71
CA ALA A 276 -14.62 -2.46 0.58
C ALA A 276 -14.82 -0.96 0.86
N ILE A 277 -15.87 -0.37 0.28
CA ILE A 277 -16.25 1.03 0.52
C ILE A 277 -16.55 1.25 2.02
N ALA A 278 -17.33 0.36 2.65
CA ALA A 278 -17.67 0.49 4.07
C ALA A 278 -16.42 0.47 4.98
N VAL A 279 -15.40 -0.34 4.66
CA VAL A 279 -14.14 -0.36 5.41
C VAL A 279 -13.38 0.96 5.21
N LEU A 280 -13.29 1.48 3.98
CA LEU A 280 -12.65 2.76 3.68
C LEU A 280 -13.33 3.93 4.41
N GLU A 281 -14.66 4.03 4.31
CA GLU A 281 -15.44 5.09 4.96
C GLU A 281 -15.44 4.95 6.49
N GLY A 282 -15.37 3.71 6.99
CA GLY A 282 -15.33 3.42 8.43
C GLY A 282 -14.14 4.01 9.15
N VAL A 283 -13.02 4.21 8.47
CA VAL A 283 -11.83 4.85 9.03
C VAL A 283 -11.71 6.34 8.69
N GLY A 284 -12.64 6.87 7.87
CA GLY A 284 -12.73 8.31 7.56
C GLY A 284 -12.27 8.72 6.16
N PHE A 285 -11.98 7.79 5.24
CA PHE A 285 -11.85 8.12 3.83
C PHE A 285 -13.20 8.50 3.22
N THR A 286 -13.18 9.32 2.18
CA THR A 286 -14.32 9.53 1.29
C THR A 286 -13.98 8.89 -0.06
N VAL A 287 -14.74 7.88 -0.49
CA VAL A 287 -14.59 7.27 -1.83
C VAL A 287 -15.12 8.23 -2.89
N LEU A 288 -14.39 8.42 -4.02
CA LEU A 288 -14.66 9.44 -5.04
C LEU A 288 -15.30 8.85 -6.30
#